data_86eb7c63e4db2443764f1966e8544648
#
_entry.id   86eb7c63e4db2443764f1966e8544648
#
_cell.length_a   1.000
_cell.length_b   1.000
_cell.length_c   1.000
_cell.angle_alpha   90.00
_cell.angle_beta   90.00
_cell.angle_gamma   90.00
#
_symmetry.space_group_name_H-M   'P 1'
#
loop_
_entity.id
_entity.type
_entity.pdbx_description
1 polymer ?
#
loop_
_entity_poly.entity_id
_entity_poly.type
_entity_poly.pdbx_seq_one_letter_code
_entity_poly.pdbx_strand_id
1 'polypeptide(L)'
;MAQEMIEGINPTRMELLKLKDREKLAVKGYSLLKEKRNALIMEFFNILERVKGSRENVEEKLKEAFEDLTASQVIMGDLAVNKAALSVKESVEVDIDSRSIMGVVVPVVESSTSPERTVVERGYGFVDTSVKLDEAAKKFEESIALIIELGEIEKTIILLASEIESTKRRVNALEHIIIPRLENTVKYIEMRLEEMERENFVRLKMIKKSMEME
;
A
#
# COMPACT_ATOMS: atom_id res chain seq x y z
N MET A 1 16.27 -30.21 -8.18
CA MET A 1 15.01 -29.95 -7.43
C MET A 1 13.91 -30.66 -8.17
N ALA A 2 13.17 -31.57 -7.52
CA ALA A 2 12.04 -32.25 -8.15
C ALA A 2 11.03 -31.17 -8.59
N GLN A 3 10.75 -31.14 -9.87
CA GLN A 3 9.77 -30.22 -10.44
C GLN A 3 8.40 -30.66 -9.93
N GLU A 4 7.87 -29.94 -8.95
CA GLU A 4 6.55 -30.22 -8.39
C GLU A 4 5.49 -30.10 -9.51
N MET A 5 4.78 -31.18 -9.71
CA MET A 5 3.59 -31.22 -10.58
C MET A 5 2.33 -31.08 -9.73
N ILE A 6 1.23 -30.73 -10.35
CA ILE A 6 -0.06 -30.74 -9.67
C ILE A 6 -0.49 -32.21 -9.56
N GLU A 7 -0.62 -32.71 -8.33
CA GLU A 7 -1.02 -34.10 -8.06
C GLU A 7 -2.52 -34.32 -8.37
N GLY A 8 -2.86 -35.54 -8.79
CA GLY A 8 -4.26 -35.96 -8.96
C GLY A 8 -4.96 -35.52 -10.26
N ILE A 9 -4.21 -35.09 -11.28
CA ILE A 9 -4.78 -34.72 -12.58
C ILE A 9 -4.79 -35.94 -13.52
N ASN A 10 -5.97 -36.27 -14.06
CA ASN A 10 -6.10 -37.29 -15.09
C ASN A 10 -5.57 -36.77 -16.44
N PRO A 11 -4.70 -37.53 -17.14
CA PRO A 11 -4.15 -37.14 -18.44
C PRO A 11 -5.21 -37.27 -19.53
N THR A 12 -6.03 -36.24 -19.73
CA THR A 12 -7.05 -36.16 -20.79
C THR A 12 -6.85 -34.93 -21.66
N ARG A 13 -7.27 -34.98 -22.92
CA ARG A 13 -7.20 -33.83 -23.84
C ARG A 13 -7.96 -32.61 -23.30
N MET A 14 -9.08 -32.82 -22.61
CA MET A 14 -9.85 -31.74 -21.99
C MET A 14 -9.08 -31.04 -20.87
N GLU A 15 -8.44 -31.82 -20.00
CA GLU A 15 -7.62 -31.24 -18.89
C GLU A 15 -6.37 -30.52 -19.43
N LEU A 16 -5.76 -31.05 -20.51
CA LEU A 16 -4.66 -30.36 -21.18
C LEU A 16 -5.06 -28.97 -21.66
N LEU A 17 -6.21 -28.85 -22.35
CA LEU A 17 -6.69 -27.55 -22.81
C LEU A 17 -6.97 -26.58 -21.67
N LYS A 18 -7.64 -27.04 -20.60
CA LYS A 18 -7.90 -26.22 -19.43
C LYS A 18 -6.62 -25.74 -18.74
N LEU A 19 -5.59 -26.59 -18.65
CA LEU A 19 -4.30 -26.23 -18.06
C LEU A 19 -3.52 -25.23 -18.92
N LYS A 20 -3.54 -25.40 -20.24
CA LYS A 20 -2.96 -24.42 -21.17
C LYS A 20 -3.63 -23.04 -21.07
N ASP A 21 -4.93 -23.01 -20.89
CA ASP A 21 -5.65 -21.74 -20.70
C ASP A 21 -5.34 -21.13 -19.33
N ARG A 22 -5.22 -21.94 -18.28
CA ARG A 22 -4.76 -21.47 -16.94
C ARG A 22 -3.32 -20.95 -16.97
N GLU A 23 -2.42 -21.62 -17.68
CA GLU A 23 -1.04 -21.18 -17.88
C GLU A 23 -0.99 -19.81 -18.56
N LYS A 24 -1.71 -19.64 -19.68
CA LYS A 24 -1.83 -18.36 -20.39
C LYS A 24 -2.39 -17.25 -19.49
N LEU A 25 -3.41 -17.57 -18.69
CA LEU A 25 -4.00 -16.62 -17.73
C LEU A 25 -3.00 -16.25 -16.63
N ALA A 26 -2.25 -17.22 -16.10
CA ALA A 26 -1.23 -17.00 -15.09
C ALA A 26 -0.09 -16.11 -15.62
N VAL A 27 0.39 -16.34 -16.84
CA VAL A 27 1.43 -15.51 -17.48
C VAL A 27 0.94 -14.07 -17.70
N LYS A 28 -0.30 -13.89 -18.19
CA LYS A 28 -0.90 -12.56 -18.33
C LYS A 28 -1.08 -11.88 -16.99
N GLY A 29 -1.56 -12.60 -15.97
CA GLY A 29 -1.71 -12.09 -14.61
C GLY A 29 -0.39 -11.67 -13.99
N TYR A 30 0.68 -12.44 -14.22
CA TYR A 30 2.03 -12.10 -13.80
C TYR A 30 2.51 -10.78 -14.41
N SER A 31 2.36 -10.59 -15.74
CA SER A 31 2.79 -9.35 -16.40
C SER A 31 2.03 -8.12 -15.86
N LEU A 32 0.71 -8.21 -15.74
CA LEU A 32 -0.12 -7.13 -15.22
C LEU A 32 0.19 -6.78 -13.76
N LEU A 33 0.40 -7.79 -12.91
CA LEU A 33 0.80 -7.57 -11.51
C LEU A 33 2.20 -6.98 -11.38
N LYS A 34 3.13 -7.36 -12.27
CA LYS A 34 4.47 -6.79 -12.34
C LYS A 34 4.43 -5.31 -12.74
N GLU A 35 3.61 -4.96 -13.73
CA GLU A 35 3.38 -3.57 -14.13
C GLU A 35 2.72 -2.76 -13.00
N LYS A 36 1.66 -3.30 -12.37
CA LYS A 36 1.02 -2.68 -11.20
C LYS A 36 2.03 -2.42 -10.09
N ARG A 37 2.87 -3.41 -9.74
CA ARG A 37 3.91 -3.25 -8.72
C ARG A 37 4.90 -2.13 -9.06
N ASN A 38 5.36 -2.08 -10.31
CA ASN A 38 6.32 -1.06 -10.73
C ASN A 38 5.70 0.35 -10.67
N ALA A 39 4.44 0.50 -11.08
CA ALA A 39 3.72 1.75 -10.98
C ALA A 39 3.49 2.19 -9.51
N LEU A 40 3.12 1.26 -8.62
CA LEU A 40 3.02 1.53 -7.19
C LEU A 40 4.34 1.97 -6.57
N ILE A 41 5.46 1.37 -6.99
CA ILE A 41 6.80 1.75 -6.51
C ILE A 41 7.16 3.17 -6.96
N MET A 42 6.85 3.55 -8.19
CA MET A 42 7.09 4.92 -8.67
C MET A 42 6.29 5.94 -7.86
N GLU A 43 4.99 5.66 -7.64
CA GLU A 43 4.14 6.54 -6.84
C GLU A 43 4.60 6.64 -5.38
N PHE A 44 5.02 5.52 -4.79
CA PHE A 44 5.61 5.47 -3.45
C PHE A 44 6.83 6.39 -3.33
N PHE A 45 7.75 6.40 -4.30
CA PHE A 45 8.92 7.28 -4.28
C PHE A 45 8.53 8.75 -4.45
N ASN A 46 7.57 9.07 -5.31
CA ASN A 46 7.06 10.44 -5.48
C ASN A 46 6.50 10.99 -4.17
N ILE A 47 5.73 10.17 -3.45
CA ILE A 47 5.16 10.57 -2.16
C ILE A 47 6.24 10.64 -1.09
N LEU A 48 7.22 9.75 -1.10
CA LEU A 48 8.32 9.74 -0.12
C LEU A 48 9.18 11.02 -0.18
N GLU A 49 9.44 11.56 -1.37
CA GLU A 49 10.15 12.83 -1.53
C GLU A 49 9.35 13.99 -0.91
N ARG A 50 8.03 14.00 -1.12
CA ARG A 50 7.14 15.00 -0.52
C ARG A 50 7.15 14.95 1.01
N VAL A 51 7.11 13.74 1.60
CA VAL A 51 7.14 13.58 3.06
C VAL A 51 8.40 14.16 3.69
N LYS A 52 9.56 13.94 3.08
CA LYS A 52 10.82 14.46 3.62
C LYS A 52 10.77 15.98 3.76
N GLY A 53 10.34 16.68 2.71
CA GLY A 53 10.23 18.14 2.76
C GLY A 53 9.16 18.63 3.75
N SER A 54 8.00 17.95 3.82
CA SER A 54 6.94 18.30 4.77
C SER A 54 7.38 18.07 6.21
N ARG A 55 8.11 16.98 6.50
CA ARG A 55 8.60 16.67 7.84
C ARG A 55 9.63 17.70 8.34
N GLU A 56 10.60 18.06 7.51
CA GLU A 56 11.59 19.09 7.83
C GLU A 56 10.90 20.43 8.12
N ASN A 57 9.88 20.79 7.33
CA ASN A 57 9.10 22.02 7.54
C ASN A 57 8.33 21.99 8.87
N VAL A 58 7.70 20.86 9.22
CA VAL A 58 7.01 20.70 10.52
C VAL A 58 7.99 20.80 11.68
N GLU A 59 9.15 20.14 11.59
CA GLU A 59 10.18 20.18 12.64
C GLU A 59 10.72 21.60 12.85
N GLU A 60 10.95 22.35 11.78
CA GLU A 60 11.40 23.75 11.86
C GLU A 60 10.35 24.65 12.50
N LYS A 61 9.10 24.56 12.06
CA LYS A 61 7.98 25.33 12.61
C LYS A 61 7.71 25.02 14.09
N LEU A 62 7.76 23.74 14.47
CA LEU A 62 7.62 23.34 15.87
C LEU A 62 8.77 23.87 16.71
N LYS A 63 10.00 23.83 16.22
CA LYS A 63 11.14 24.39 16.93
C LYS A 63 10.98 25.89 17.21
N GLU A 64 10.57 26.67 16.20
CA GLU A 64 10.28 28.10 16.39
C GLU A 64 9.14 28.32 17.39
N ALA A 65 8.08 27.50 17.35
CA ALA A 65 6.97 27.61 18.29
C ALA A 65 7.42 27.34 19.74
N PHE A 66 8.27 26.33 19.95
CA PHE A 66 8.84 26.03 21.28
C PHE A 66 9.83 27.10 21.77
N GLU A 67 10.60 27.73 20.89
CA GLU A 67 11.46 28.86 21.25
C GLU A 67 10.63 30.05 21.76
N ASP A 68 9.54 30.42 21.06
CA ASP A 68 8.64 31.48 21.50
C ASP A 68 7.87 31.11 22.78
N LEU A 69 7.48 29.87 22.96
CA LEU A 69 6.87 29.36 24.19
C LEU A 69 7.85 29.51 25.37
N THR A 70 9.09 29.12 25.19
CA THR A 70 10.15 29.26 26.23
C THR A 70 10.38 30.70 26.55
N ALA A 71 10.42 31.61 25.57
CA ALA A 71 10.53 33.04 25.79
C ALA A 71 9.31 33.58 26.58
N SER A 72 8.11 33.11 26.30
CA SER A 72 6.90 33.50 27.05
C SER A 72 6.94 33.01 28.51
N GLN A 73 7.47 31.79 28.77
CA GLN A 73 7.66 31.27 30.13
C GLN A 73 8.66 32.10 30.94
N VAL A 74 9.73 32.58 30.31
CA VAL A 74 10.70 33.47 30.96
C VAL A 74 10.07 34.82 31.36
N ILE A 75 9.17 35.37 30.53
CA ILE A 75 8.53 36.66 30.75
C ILE A 75 7.39 36.59 31.77
N MET A 76 6.51 35.59 31.66
CA MET A 76 5.26 35.47 32.42
C MET A 76 5.39 34.54 33.64
N GLY A 77 6.38 33.66 33.60
CA GLY A 77 6.51 32.55 34.57
C GLY A 77 5.68 31.31 34.12
N ASP A 78 6.16 30.16 34.51
CA ASP A 78 5.61 28.86 34.11
C ASP A 78 4.14 28.67 34.57
N LEU A 79 3.78 29.13 35.75
CA LEU A 79 2.44 29.03 36.29
C LEU A 79 1.39 29.80 35.45
N ALA A 80 1.74 31.00 34.97
CA ALA A 80 0.85 31.83 34.18
C ALA A 80 0.63 31.23 32.79
N VAL A 81 1.67 30.70 32.14
CA VAL A 81 1.58 30.02 30.86
C VAL A 81 0.74 28.76 30.98
N ASN A 82 0.95 27.92 32.00
CA ASN A 82 0.14 26.73 32.24
C ASN A 82 -1.33 27.06 32.49
N LYS A 83 -1.63 28.12 33.24
CA LYS A 83 -3.00 28.60 33.45
C LYS A 83 -3.66 29.03 32.14
N ALA A 84 -2.94 29.76 31.28
CA ALA A 84 -3.43 30.16 29.96
C ALA A 84 -3.69 28.93 29.09
N ALA A 85 -2.78 27.95 29.07
CA ALA A 85 -2.93 26.70 28.30
C ALA A 85 -4.18 25.91 28.70
N LEU A 86 -4.50 25.83 30.01
CA LEU A 86 -5.70 25.16 30.51
C LEU A 86 -7.01 25.87 30.10
N SER A 87 -6.94 27.14 29.71
CA SER A 87 -8.10 27.94 29.30
C SER A 87 -8.39 27.80 27.81
N VAL A 88 -7.46 27.23 27.02
CA VAL A 88 -7.61 27.03 25.59
C VAL A 88 -8.65 25.94 25.33
N LYS A 89 -9.62 26.20 24.48
CA LYS A 89 -10.65 25.22 24.08
C LYS A 89 -10.14 24.32 22.98
N GLU A 90 -10.48 23.04 23.07
CA GLU A 90 -10.31 22.10 21.96
C GLU A 90 -11.22 22.52 20.79
N SER A 91 -10.68 22.57 19.57
CA SER A 91 -11.47 23.01 18.41
C SER A 91 -11.06 22.42 17.08
N VAL A 92 -10.14 21.49 17.05
CA VAL A 92 -9.76 20.85 15.78
C VAL A 92 -10.61 19.59 15.61
N GLU A 93 -11.63 19.71 14.76
CA GLU A 93 -12.40 18.56 14.28
C GLU A 93 -11.85 18.16 12.92
N VAL A 94 -11.61 16.86 12.75
CA VAL A 94 -10.99 16.31 11.56
C VAL A 94 -11.93 15.27 10.97
N ASP A 95 -12.34 15.49 9.72
CA ASP A 95 -13.11 14.54 8.93
C ASP A 95 -12.15 13.69 8.08
N ILE A 96 -12.42 12.40 8.01
CA ILE A 96 -11.57 11.46 7.26
C ILE A 96 -12.38 10.87 6.13
N ASP A 97 -12.04 11.28 4.91
CA ASP A 97 -12.53 10.69 3.69
C ASP A 97 -11.54 9.67 3.11
N SER A 98 -11.94 8.96 2.07
CA SER A 98 -11.10 7.97 1.41
C SER A 98 -10.96 8.24 -0.08
N ARG A 99 -9.72 8.15 -0.57
CA ARG A 99 -9.38 8.22 -1.99
C ARG A 99 -8.68 6.94 -2.44
N SER A 100 -8.86 6.54 -3.69
CA SER A 100 -8.16 5.39 -4.25
C SER A 100 -6.98 5.84 -5.11
N ILE A 101 -5.78 5.34 -4.78
CA ILE A 101 -4.55 5.50 -5.57
C ILE A 101 -4.17 4.12 -6.12
N MET A 102 -4.29 3.91 -7.43
CA MET A 102 -3.97 2.63 -8.11
C MET A 102 -4.65 1.39 -7.48
N GLY A 103 -5.86 1.58 -6.92
CA GLY A 103 -6.61 0.53 -6.25
C GLY A 103 -6.25 0.32 -4.76
N VAL A 104 -5.41 1.17 -4.19
CA VAL A 104 -5.17 1.25 -2.75
C VAL A 104 -6.03 2.36 -2.18
N VAL A 105 -6.85 2.04 -1.19
CA VAL A 105 -7.67 3.03 -0.49
C VAL A 105 -6.79 3.74 0.53
N VAL A 106 -6.65 5.06 0.37
CA VAL A 106 -5.87 5.93 1.25
C VAL A 106 -6.79 6.96 1.90
N PRO A 107 -6.53 7.37 3.14
CA PRO A 107 -7.30 8.42 3.78
C PRO A 107 -6.98 9.78 3.15
N VAL A 108 -7.97 10.65 3.11
CA VAL A 108 -7.84 12.09 2.89
C VAL A 108 -8.37 12.77 4.13
N VAL A 109 -7.56 13.63 4.70
CA VAL A 109 -7.88 14.26 5.98
C VAL A 109 -8.25 15.72 5.73
N GLU A 110 -9.50 16.07 5.96
CA GLU A 110 -9.98 17.45 5.87
C GLU A 110 -10.25 17.98 7.28
N SER A 111 -9.69 19.15 7.60
CA SER A 111 -10.04 19.80 8.85
C SER A 111 -11.32 20.60 8.64
N SER A 112 -12.40 20.25 9.35
CA SER A 112 -13.70 20.94 9.31
C SER A 112 -13.61 22.35 9.87
N THR A 113 -12.60 22.62 10.69
CA THR A 113 -12.37 23.91 11.36
C THR A 113 -10.96 24.39 11.05
N SER A 114 -10.81 25.67 10.69
CA SER A 114 -9.47 26.27 10.56
C SER A 114 -8.73 26.17 11.89
N PRO A 115 -7.51 25.61 11.91
CA PRO A 115 -6.72 25.60 13.14
C PRO A 115 -6.30 26.99 13.59
N GLU A 116 -6.26 27.97 12.69
CA GLU A 116 -5.95 29.35 13.01
C GLU A 116 -7.14 30.04 13.71
N ARG A 117 -6.91 30.58 14.90
CA ARG A 117 -7.89 31.27 15.70
C ARG A 117 -7.53 32.73 15.91
N THR A 118 -8.56 33.56 16.06
CA THR A 118 -8.36 34.91 16.56
C THR A 118 -8.05 34.86 18.06
N VAL A 119 -7.31 35.86 18.55
CA VAL A 119 -6.91 35.94 19.97
C VAL A 119 -8.11 35.84 20.94
N VAL A 120 -9.28 36.34 20.52
CA VAL A 120 -10.53 36.27 21.28
C VAL A 120 -11.08 34.84 21.39
N GLU A 121 -10.90 34.02 20.35
CA GLU A 121 -11.40 32.63 20.29
C GLU A 121 -10.53 31.66 21.07
N ARG A 122 -9.27 32.02 21.36
CA ARG A 122 -8.34 31.15 22.08
C ARG A 122 -8.76 30.88 23.54
N GLY A 123 -9.56 31.77 24.14
CA GLY A 123 -10.19 31.55 25.46
C GLY A 123 -9.41 32.03 26.64
N TYR A 124 -8.18 32.54 26.52
CA TYR A 124 -7.44 33.20 27.60
C TYR A 124 -7.60 34.73 27.57
N GLY A 125 -7.47 35.36 28.73
CA GLY A 125 -7.71 36.81 28.88
C GLY A 125 -6.52 37.67 28.46
N PHE A 126 -6.80 38.85 27.88
CA PHE A 126 -5.78 39.79 27.39
C PHE A 126 -4.95 40.46 28.51
N VAL A 127 -5.43 40.44 29.76
CA VAL A 127 -4.82 41.20 30.83
C VAL A 127 -3.57 40.51 31.41
N ASP A 128 -3.56 39.16 31.41
CA ASP A 128 -2.52 38.34 32.01
C ASP A 128 -1.61 37.66 31.00
N THR A 129 -1.69 38.00 29.70
CA THR A 129 -0.93 37.33 28.63
C THR A 129 0.03 38.27 27.92
N SER A 130 1.17 37.73 27.48
CA SER A 130 2.17 38.50 26.73
C SER A 130 2.00 38.28 25.23
N VAL A 131 2.44 39.24 24.41
CA VAL A 131 2.45 39.14 22.95
C VAL A 131 3.25 37.90 22.48
N LYS A 132 4.30 37.52 23.24
CA LYS A 132 5.09 36.31 22.92
C LYS A 132 4.28 35.01 23.05
N LEU A 133 3.33 34.94 23.97
CA LEU A 133 2.43 33.82 24.09
C LEU A 133 1.50 33.72 22.87
N ASP A 134 1.00 34.87 22.38
CA ASP A 134 0.14 34.92 21.19
C ASP A 134 0.90 34.51 19.92
N GLU A 135 2.17 34.93 19.80
CA GLU A 135 3.05 34.49 18.70
C GLU A 135 3.32 32.98 18.75
N ALA A 136 3.61 32.44 19.92
CA ALA A 136 3.77 31.01 20.13
C ALA A 136 2.50 30.24 19.77
N ALA A 137 1.32 30.68 20.25
CA ALA A 137 0.04 30.04 19.97
C ALA A 137 -0.25 30.00 18.48
N LYS A 138 -0.01 31.11 17.76
CA LYS A 138 -0.19 31.17 16.30
C LYS A 138 0.69 30.16 15.58
N LYS A 139 1.99 30.08 15.95
CA LYS A 139 2.91 29.11 15.35
C LYS A 139 2.52 27.65 15.65
N PHE A 140 2.01 27.37 16.85
CA PHE A 140 1.46 26.05 17.15
C PHE A 140 0.21 25.72 16.31
N GLU A 141 -0.70 26.67 16.11
CA GLU A 141 -1.87 26.52 15.27
C GLU A 141 -1.47 26.22 13.81
N GLU A 142 -0.50 26.96 13.25
CA GLU A 142 0.09 26.68 11.93
C GLU A 142 0.73 25.28 11.87
N SER A 143 1.45 24.88 12.93
CA SER A 143 2.09 23.58 13.01
C SER A 143 1.09 22.42 13.06
N ILE A 144 -0.06 22.58 13.72
CA ILE A 144 -1.13 21.58 13.78
C ILE A 144 -1.66 21.28 12.35
N ALA A 145 -1.87 22.31 11.52
CA ALA A 145 -2.31 22.12 10.14
C ALA A 145 -1.29 21.26 9.34
N LEU A 146 0.00 21.58 9.48
CA LEU A 146 1.07 20.83 8.82
C LEU A 146 1.21 19.40 9.35
N ILE A 147 0.97 19.17 10.65
CA ILE A 147 0.98 17.82 11.25
C ILE A 147 -0.16 16.97 10.72
N ILE A 148 -1.34 17.52 10.52
CA ILE A 148 -2.49 16.82 9.94
C ILE A 148 -2.16 16.39 8.51
N GLU A 149 -1.64 17.29 7.69
CA GLU A 149 -1.21 16.98 6.32
C GLU A 149 -0.09 15.89 6.30
N LEU A 150 0.89 16.02 7.18
CA LEU A 150 1.96 15.02 7.31
C LEU A 150 1.40 13.65 7.69
N GLY A 151 0.45 13.59 8.63
CA GLY A 151 -0.20 12.35 9.07
C GLY A 151 -0.94 11.64 7.93
N GLU A 152 -1.64 12.38 7.06
CA GLU A 152 -2.28 11.84 5.85
C GLU A 152 -1.25 11.19 4.93
N ILE A 153 -0.16 11.92 4.65
CA ILE A 153 0.87 11.45 3.72
C ILE A 153 1.63 10.24 4.31
N GLU A 154 1.99 10.26 5.60
CA GLU A 154 2.63 9.11 6.25
C GLU A 154 1.74 7.87 6.25
N LYS A 155 0.45 8.01 6.53
CA LYS A 155 -0.49 6.89 6.47
C LYS A 155 -0.63 6.33 5.05
N THR A 156 -0.64 7.20 4.06
CA THR A 156 -0.66 6.82 2.64
C THR A 156 0.58 5.97 2.27
N ILE A 157 1.77 6.37 2.73
CA ILE A 157 3.01 5.60 2.51
C ILE A 157 2.93 4.21 3.12
N ILE A 158 2.43 4.10 4.36
CA ILE A 158 2.30 2.79 5.04
C ILE A 158 1.37 1.86 4.27
N LEU A 159 0.24 2.37 3.78
CA LEU A 159 -0.72 1.59 3.02
C LEU A 159 -0.16 1.15 1.65
N LEU A 160 0.52 2.05 0.94
CA LEU A 160 1.19 1.75 -0.32
C LEU A 160 2.30 0.70 -0.12
N ALA A 161 3.13 0.83 0.91
CA ALA A 161 4.19 -0.13 1.22
C ALA A 161 3.62 -1.53 1.48
N SER A 162 2.52 -1.63 2.22
CA SER A 162 1.84 -2.90 2.49
C SER A 162 1.30 -3.55 1.21
N GLU A 163 0.70 -2.76 0.31
CA GLU A 163 0.20 -3.30 -0.97
C GLU A 163 1.34 -3.69 -1.92
N ILE A 164 2.43 -2.93 -1.96
CA ILE A 164 3.64 -3.28 -2.71
C ILE A 164 4.19 -4.62 -2.23
N GLU A 165 4.30 -4.84 -0.92
CA GLU A 165 4.76 -6.11 -0.36
C GLU A 165 3.82 -7.27 -0.72
N SER A 166 2.50 -7.07 -0.60
CA SER A 166 1.48 -8.05 -0.97
C SER A 166 1.58 -8.41 -2.46
N THR A 167 1.65 -7.40 -3.33
CA THR A 167 1.78 -7.60 -4.78
C THR A 167 3.10 -8.28 -5.13
N LYS A 168 4.23 -7.92 -4.49
CA LYS A 168 5.53 -8.58 -4.65
C LYS A 168 5.45 -10.06 -4.31
N ARG A 169 4.79 -10.42 -3.20
CA ARG A 169 4.60 -11.84 -2.82
C ARG A 169 3.80 -12.59 -3.86
N ARG A 170 2.71 -12.00 -4.40
CA ARG A 170 1.90 -12.63 -5.46
C ARG A 170 2.68 -12.80 -6.76
N VAL A 171 3.44 -11.79 -7.17
CA VAL A 171 4.30 -11.85 -8.37
C VAL A 171 5.32 -12.97 -8.23
N ASN A 172 6.02 -13.05 -7.09
CA ASN A 172 7.02 -14.09 -6.84
C ASN A 172 6.40 -15.50 -6.82
N ALA A 173 5.21 -15.67 -6.22
CA ALA A 173 4.50 -16.94 -6.21
C ALA A 173 4.08 -17.37 -7.62
N LEU A 174 3.62 -16.45 -8.46
CA LEU A 174 3.30 -16.74 -9.86
C LEU A 174 4.54 -17.14 -10.65
N GLU A 175 5.64 -16.38 -10.53
CA GLU A 175 6.87 -16.57 -11.29
C GLU A 175 7.61 -17.86 -10.94
N HIS A 176 7.72 -18.16 -9.65
CA HIS A 176 8.61 -19.23 -9.20
C HIS A 176 7.88 -20.53 -8.80
N ILE A 177 6.57 -20.47 -8.57
CA ILE A 177 5.81 -21.64 -8.10
C ILE A 177 4.72 -22.01 -9.09
N ILE A 178 3.80 -21.07 -9.40
CA ILE A 178 2.56 -21.41 -10.12
C ILE A 178 2.82 -21.67 -11.59
N ILE A 179 3.51 -20.78 -12.29
CA ILE A 179 3.79 -20.90 -13.72
C ILE A 179 4.65 -22.14 -13.99
N PRO A 180 5.81 -22.39 -13.33
CA PRO A 180 6.59 -23.58 -13.56
C PRO A 180 5.84 -24.89 -13.25
N ARG A 181 4.99 -24.88 -12.22
CA ARG A 181 4.16 -26.04 -11.86
C ARG A 181 3.14 -26.36 -12.95
N LEU A 182 2.49 -25.33 -13.51
CA LEU A 182 1.56 -25.49 -14.64
C LEU A 182 2.28 -26.01 -15.89
N GLU A 183 3.40 -25.41 -16.27
CA GLU A 183 4.21 -25.85 -17.44
C GLU A 183 4.65 -27.31 -17.33
N ASN A 184 5.15 -27.70 -16.16
CA ASN A 184 5.59 -29.08 -15.93
C ASN A 184 4.41 -30.07 -16.00
N THR A 185 3.25 -29.69 -15.46
CA THR A 185 2.04 -30.51 -15.52
C THR A 185 1.53 -30.65 -16.96
N VAL A 186 1.54 -29.56 -17.73
CA VAL A 186 1.18 -29.56 -19.15
C VAL A 186 2.10 -30.51 -19.93
N LYS A 187 3.41 -30.37 -19.77
CA LYS A 187 4.41 -31.27 -20.41
C LYS A 187 4.20 -32.74 -20.04
N TYR A 188 3.92 -33.03 -18.77
CA TYR A 188 3.62 -34.38 -18.32
C TYR A 188 2.38 -34.97 -19.01
N ILE A 189 1.29 -34.20 -19.07
CA ILE A 189 0.06 -34.66 -19.72
C ILE A 189 0.25 -34.86 -21.23
N GLU A 190 0.98 -33.97 -21.92
CA GLU A 190 1.33 -34.12 -23.32
C GLU A 190 2.09 -35.40 -23.56
N MET A 191 3.11 -35.67 -22.79
CA MET A 191 3.90 -36.90 -22.89
C MET A 191 3.01 -38.16 -22.68
N ARG A 192 2.12 -38.15 -21.68
CA ARG A 192 1.20 -39.25 -21.41
C ARG A 192 0.18 -39.46 -22.53
N LEU A 193 -0.33 -38.41 -23.12
CA LEU A 193 -1.24 -38.50 -24.27
C LEU A 193 -0.54 -39.05 -25.49
N GLU A 194 0.72 -38.65 -25.75
CA GLU A 194 1.51 -39.23 -26.84
C GLU A 194 1.80 -40.73 -26.64
N GLU A 195 2.11 -41.14 -25.40
CA GLU A 195 2.27 -42.56 -25.09
C GLU A 195 0.98 -43.35 -25.36
N MET A 196 -0.17 -42.87 -24.88
CA MET A 196 -1.45 -43.51 -25.12
C MET A 196 -1.82 -43.57 -26.61
N GLU A 197 -1.50 -42.54 -27.39
CA GLU A 197 -1.71 -42.54 -28.83
C GLU A 197 -0.83 -43.60 -29.54
N ARG A 198 0.45 -43.72 -29.15
CA ARG A 198 1.35 -44.75 -29.66
C ARG A 198 0.85 -46.16 -29.30
N GLU A 199 0.45 -46.39 -28.04
CA GLU A 199 -0.13 -47.66 -27.63
C GLU A 199 -1.39 -48.01 -28.42
N ASN A 200 -2.29 -47.09 -28.63
CA ASN A 200 -3.51 -47.28 -29.38
C ASN A 200 -3.18 -47.61 -30.86
N PHE A 201 -2.21 -46.93 -31.46
CA PHE A 201 -1.75 -47.22 -32.81
C PHE A 201 -1.18 -48.65 -32.92
N VAL A 202 -0.37 -49.08 -31.96
CA VAL A 202 0.17 -50.46 -31.92
C VAL A 202 -0.96 -51.49 -31.78
N ARG A 203 -1.94 -51.24 -30.87
CA ARG A 203 -3.13 -52.12 -30.72
C ARG A 203 -3.91 -52.25 -32.01
N LEU A 204 -4.20 -51.13 -32.71
CA LEU A 204 -4.91 -51.15 -34.00
C LEU A 204 -4.14 -51.91 -35.05
N LYS A 205 -2.82 -51.77 -35.12
CA LYS A 205 -1.96 -52.50 -36.03
C LYS A 205 -1.98 -54.02 -35.77
N MET A 206 -1.97 -54.43 -34.48
CA MET A 206 -2.09 -55.83 -34.09
C MET A 206 -3.45 -56.42 -34.46
N ILE A 207 -4.56 -55.70 -34.20
CA ILE A 207 -5.91 -56.13 -34.57
C ILE A 207 -6.03 -56.28 -36.09
N LYS A 208 -5.54 -55.31 -36.87
CA LYS A 208 -5.55 -55.39 -38.33
C LYS A 208 -4.78 -56.64 -38.82
N LYS A 209 -3.59 -56.92 -38.27
CA LYS A 209 -2.82 -58.10 -38.65
C LYS A 209 -3.52 -59.39 -38.28
N SER A 210 -4.24 -59.47 -37.16
CA SER A 210 -5.05 -60.64 -36.77
C SER A 210 -6.20 -60.86 -37.72
N MET A 211 -6.90 -59.80 -38.19
CA MET A 211 -8.00 -59.87 -39.13
C MET A 211 -7.56 -60.25 -40.61
N GLU A 212 -6.30 -59.99 -40.95
CA GLU A 212 -5.73 -60.36 -42.25
C GLU A 212 -5.22 -61.84 -42.28
N MET A 213 -5.15 -62.49 -41.10
CA MET A 213 -4.69 -63.87 -40.93
C MET A 213 -5.85 -64.86 -40.76
N GLU A 214 -7.11 -64.40 -40.64
CA GLU A 214 -8.35 -65.17 -40.74
C GLU A 214 -8.90 -65.11 -42.19
#